data_a1eb3e8cc8bd68e9700fe3da593a980f
#
_entry.id   a1eb3e8cc8bd68e9700fe3da593a980f
#
_cell.length_a   1.000
_cell.length_b   1.000
_cell.length_c   1.000
_cell.angle_alpha   90.00
_cell.angle_beta   90.00
_cell.angle_gamma   90.00
#
_symmetry.space_group_name_H-M   'P 1'
#
loop_
_entity.id
_entity.type
_entity.pdbx_description
1 polymer ?
#
loop_
_entity_poly.entity_id
_entity_poly.type
_entity_poly.pdbx_seq_one_letter_code
_entity_poly.pdbx_strand_id
1 'polypeptide(L)'
;SLFSSNDSDYFFITFINQNLYIFPAIIVLRFISIYLEKALIYKLQLNVNENLREFLLNEVYQRGNFSISDASFYITKLTEHVAYFYSALATLISSSLQLILYLLFLLITDVRSVAYFLIVSVFLIYPTYIFLKRGRHYMHESYTYTQNLLKDIERVIENIFLIKILNTKLNEFKI
;
A
#
# COMPACT_ATOMS: atom_id res chain seq x y z
N SER A 1 -15.87 50.62 -1.88
CA SER A 1 -15.84 49.13 -1.81
C SER A 1 -14.60 48.59 -1.08
N LEU A 2 -13.94 49.35 -0.21
CA LEU A 2 -12.77 48.91 0.60
C LEU A 2 -13.12 48.57 2.06
N PHE A 3 -14.40 48.61 2.43
CA PHE A 3 -14.85 48.38 3.82
C PHE A 3 -15.52 47.04 4.07
N SER A 4 -15.64 46.16 3.04
CA SER A 4 -16.32 44.88 3.19
C SER A 4 -15.39 43.70 3.62
N SER A 5 -14.06 43.87 3.53
CA SER A 5 -13.13 42.81 3.91
C SER A 5 -12.85 42.73 5.42
N ASN A 6 -13.01 43.84 6.13
CA ASN A 6 -12.68 43.89 7.56
C ASN A 6 -13.70 43.20 8.45
N ASP A 7 -14.99 43.24 8.12
CA ASP A 7 -16.03 42.63 8.95
C ASP A 7 -16.02 41.11 8.93
N SER A 8 -15.66 40.51 7.79
CA SER A 8 -15.51 39.04 7.70
C SER A 8 -14.30 38.53 8.49
N ASP A 9 -13.20 39.27 8.49
CA ASP A 9 -11.99 38.91 9.22
C ASP A 9 -12.20 39.02 10.74
N TYR A 10 -12.90 40.07 11.22
CA TYR A 10 -13.27 40.21 12.64
C TYR A 10 -14.24 39.09 13.08
N PHE A 11 -15.21 38.72 12.26
CA PHE A 11 -16.12 37.61 12.56
C PHE A 11 -15.36 36.28 12.66
N PHE A 12 -14.43 36.01 11.75
CA PHE A 12 -13.60 34.81 11.78
C PHE A 12 -12.69 34.75 13.02
N ILE A 13 -12.03 35.86 13.35
CA ILE A 13 -11.15 35.95 14.54
C ILE A 13 -11.95 35.78 15.83
N THR A 14 -13.13 36.38 15.92
CA THR A 14 -14.01 36.26 17.08
C THR A 14 -14.59 34.85 17.22
N PHE A 15 -14.96 34.23 16.10
CA PHE A 15 -15.44 32.85 16.06
C PHE A 15 -14.33 31.86 16.46
N ILE A 16 -13.10 32.04 15.98
CA ILE A 16 -11.93 31.25 16.37
C ILE A 16 -11.64 31.38 17.86
N ASN A 17 -11.65 32.60 18.42
CA ASN A 17 -11.36 32.82 19.83
C ASN A 17 -12.43 32.25 20.76
N GLN A 18 -13.70 32.32 20.39
CA GLN A 18 -14.80 31.73 21.17
C GLN A 18 -14.81 30.20 21.10
N ASN A 19 -14.30 29.60 20.03
CA ASN A 19 -14.33 28.15 19.78
C ASN A 19 -12.95 27.50 19.78
N LEU A 20 -11.99 28.08 20.50
CA LEU A 20 -10.59 27.61 20.51
C LEU A 20 -10.47 26.11 20.87
N TYR A 21 -11.40 25.58 21.68
CA TYR A 21 -11.46 24.18 22.09
C TYR A 21 -11.93 23.23 20.96
N ILE A 22 -12.60 23.75 19.92
CA ILE A 22 -13.07 22.93 18.79
C ILE A 22 -11.90 22.45 17.95
N PHE A 23 -10.84 23.24 17.79
CA PHE A 23 -9.67 22.86 16.99
C PHE A 23 -8.95 21.61 17.51
N PRO A 24 -8.58 21.54 18.81
CA PRO A 24 -8.01 20.32 19.37
C PRO A 24 -8.93 19.12 19.24
N ALA A 25 -10.24 19.31 19.45
CA ALA A 25 -11.22 18.22 19.30
C ALA A 25 -11.29 17.69 17.87
N ILE A 26 -11.29 18.54 16.86
CA ILE A 26 -11.26 18.14 15.44
C ILE A 26 -9.96 17.39 15.12
N ILE A 27 -8.82 17.87 15.63
CA ILE A 27 -7.52 17.21 15.43
C ILE A 27 -7.53 15.81 16.02
N VAL A 28 -7.99 15.65 17.27
CA VAL A 28 -8.10 14.35 17.95
C VAL A 28 -9.02 13.42 17.16
N LEU A 29 -10.18 13.90 16.74
CA LEU A 29 -11.15 13.11 15.98
C LEU A 29 -10.57 12.66 14.63
N ARG A 30 -9.79 13.50 13.98
CA ARG A 30 -9.05 13.15 12.75
C ARG A 30 -8.01 12.06 12.99
N PHE A 31 -7.23 12.14 14.06
CA PHE A 31 -6.25 11.10 14.40
C PHE A 31 -6.93 9.76 14.69
N ILE A 32 -8.05 9.75 15.41
CA ILE A 32 -8.85 8.55 15.68
C ILE A 32 -9.34 7.96 14.34
N SER A 33 -9.86 8.79 13.45
CA SER A 33 -10.36 8.35 12.15
C SER A 33 -9.25 7.72 11.28
N ILE A 34 -8.07 8.33 11.23
CA ILE A 34 -6.90 7.79 10.52
C ILE A 34 -6.45 6.46 11.12
N TYR A 35 -6.45 6.36 12.45
CA TYR A 35 -6.09 5.12 13.13
C TYR A 35 -7.07 3.99 12.80
N LEU A 36 -8.37 4.25 12.87
CA LEU A 36 -9.43 3.29 12.52
C LEU A 36 -9.32 2.85 11.05
N GLU A 37 -9.09 3.78 10.14
CA GLU A 37 -8.87 3.50 8.72
C GLU A 37 -7.70 2.52 8.54
N LYS A 38 -6.55 2.82 9.13
CA LYS A 38 -5.36 1.95 9.05
C LYS A 38 -5.60 0.58 9.67
N ALA A 39 -6.28 0.52 10.81
CA ALA A 39 -6.61 -0.73 11.47
C ALA A 39 -7.54 -1.60 10.60
N LEU A 40 -8.54 -1.00 9.96
CA LEU A 40 -9.45 -1.72 9.05
C LEU A 40 -8.75 -2.24 7.81
N ILE A 41 -7.88 -1.43 7.18
CA ILE A 41 -7.09 -1.83 6.01
C ILE A 41 -6.14 -2.98 6.38
N TYR A 42 -5.49 -2.92 7.53
CA TYR A 42 -4.61 -3.99 8.02
C TYR A 42 -5.39 -5.28 8.29
N LYS A 43 -6.56 -5.18 8.92
CA LYS A 43 -7.44 -6.34 9.13
C LYS A 43 -7.90 -6.95 7.82
N LEU A 44 -8.26 -6.14 6.82
CA LEU A 44 -8.58 -6.61 5.48
C LEU A 44 -7.42 -7.39 4.87
N GLN A 45 -6.20 -6.85 4.94
CA GLN A 45 -4.99 -7.49 4.43
C GLN A 45 -4.74 -8.86 5.08
N LEU A 46 -4.89 -8.95 6.41
CA LEU A 46 -4.73 -10.22 7.14
C LEU A 46 -5.79 -11.24 6.72
N ASN A 47 -7.06 -10.85 6.67
CA ASN A 47 -8.13 -11.76 6.28
C ASN A 47 -7.96 -12.28 4.85
N VAL A 48 -7.58 -11.41 3.90
CA VAL A 48 -7.31 -11.82 2.51
C VAL A 48 -6.13 -12.80 2.46
N ASN A 49 -5.06 -12.52 3.18
CA ASN A 49 -3.88 -13.39 3.23
C ASN A 49 -4.21 -14.77 3.82
N GLU A 50 -4.97 -14.82 4.91
CA GLU A 50 -5.38 -16.05 5.58
C GLU A 50 -6.29 -16.91 4.67
N ASN A 51 -7.35 -16.31 4.13
CA ASN A 51 -8.28 -16.99 3.23
C ASN A 51 -7.60 -17.53 1.96
N LEU A 52 -6.67 -16.77 1.39
CA LEU A 52 -5.92 -17.21 0.21
C LEU A 52 -4.95 -18.34 0.55
N ARG A 53 -4.29 -18.30 1.70
CA ARG A 53 -3.42 -19.38 2.14
C ARG A 53 -4.19 -20.68 2.34
N GLU A 54 -5.33 -20.62 3.00
CA GLU A 54 -6.19 -21.78 3.20
C GLU A 54 -6.67 -22.35 1.86
N PHE A 55 -7.14 -21.50 0.96
CA PHE A 55 -7.56 -21.90 -0.38
C PHE A 55 -6.42 -22.59 -1.16
N LEU A 56 -5.23 -21.98 -1.19
CA LEU A 56 -4.08 -22.53 -1.92
C LEU A 56 -3.53 -23.80 -1.29
N LEU A 57 -3.52 -23.92 0.04
CA LEU A 57 -3.15 -25.15 0.72
C LEU A 57 -4.08 -26.29 0.32
N ASN A 58 -5.37 -26.06 0.29
CA ASN A 58 -6.35 -27.05 -0.13
C ASN A 58 -6.16 -27.46 -1.60
N GLU A 59 -5.92 -26.49 -2.48
CA GLU A 59 -5.65 -26.73 -3.90
C GLU A 59 -4.37 -27.55 -4.13
N VAL A 60 -3.29 -27.20 -3.44
CA VAL A 60 -2.01 -27.94 -3.50
C VAL A 60 -2.20 -29.38 -2.98
N TYR A 61 -2.95 -29.56 -1.91
CA TYR A 61 -3.26 -30.88 -1.36
C TYR A 61 -4.07 -31.75 -2.33
N GLN A 62 -5.05 -31.16 -3.01
CA GLN A 62 -5.90 -31.89 -3.96
C GLN A 62 -5.15 -32.29 -5.25
N ARG A 63 -4.29 -31.42 -5.76
CA ARG A 63 -3.59 -31.66 -7.03
C ARG A 63 -2.35 -32.55 -6.88
N GLY A 64 -1.66 -32.51 -5.75
CA GLY A 64 -0.55 -33.39 -5.38
C GLY A 64 0.71 -33.34 -6.25
N ASN A 65 0.80 -32.45 -7.21
CA ASN A 65 1.83 -32.45 -8.27
C ASN A 65 2.67 -31.14 -8.29
N PHE A 66 2.85 -30.50 -7.14
CA PHE A 66 3.69 -29.31 -7.00
C PHE A 66 5.04 -29.66 -6.38
N SER A 67 6.11 -28.97 -6.86
CA SER A 67 7.37 -28.98 -6.13
C SER A 67 7.19 -28.26 -4.79
N ILE A 68 7.98 -28.63 -3.77
CA ILE A 68 7.93 -28.00 -2.44
C ILE A 68 8.21 -26.49 -2.54
N SER A 69 9.15 -26.11 -3.39
CA SER A 69 9.52 -24.72 -3.65
C SER A 69 8.37 -23.92 -4.27
N ASP A 70 7.74 -24.46 -5.32
CA ASP A 70 6.63 -23.78 -5.98
C ASP A 70 5.42 -23.67 -5.03
N ALA A 71 5.09 -24.72 -4.29
CA ALA A 71 4.02 -24.68 -3.29
C ALA A 71 4.29 -23.63 -2.21
N SER A 72 5.51 -23.60 -1.66
CA SER A 72 5.93 -22.61 -0.65
C SER A 72 5.87 -21.19 -1.20
N PHE A 73 6.30 -20.98 -2.44
CA PHE A 73 6.25 -19.68 -3.10
C PHE A 73 4.79 -19.19 -3.27
N TYR A 74 3.90 -20.03 -3.80
CA TYR A 74 2.50 -19.67 -4.00
C TYR A 74 1.79 -19.39 -2.68
N ILE A 75 1.98 -20.24 -1.67
CA ILE A 75 1.30 -20.13 -0.36
C ILE A 75 1.83 -18.94 0.46
N THR A 76 3.10 -18.57 0.31
CA THR A 76 3.69 -17.53 1.15
C THR A 76 3.80 -16.20 0.42
N LYS A 77 4.52 -16.17 -0.70
CA LYS A 77 4.84 -14.93 -1.40
C LYS A 77 3.70 -14.39 -2.26
N LEU A 78 3.04 -15.29 -3.01
CA LEU A 78 1.95 -14.85 -3.87
C LEU A 78 0.75 -14.36 -3.06
N THR A 79 0.38 -15.05 -1.98
CA THR A 79 -0.72 -14.61 -1.10
C THR A 79 -0.43 -13.28 -0.45
N GLU A 80 0.81 -13.06 -0.01
CA GLU A 80 1.25 -11.79 0.55
C GLU A 80 1.13 -10.65 -0.46
N HIS A 81 1.58 -10.85 -1.70
CA HIS A 81 1.46 -9.85 -2.77
C HIS A 81 0.01 -9.52 -3.11
N VAL A 82 -0.86 -10.53 -3.17
CA VAL A 82 -2.30 -10.32 -3.41
C VAL A 82 -2.93 -9.56 -2.25
N ALA A 83 -2.61 -9.91 -1.00
CA ALA A 83 -3.11 -9.20 0.18
C ALA A 83 -2.66 -7.72 0.19
N TYR A 84 -1.41 -7.45 -0.18
CA TYR A 84 -0.91 -6.07 -0.37
C TYR A 84 -1.66 -5.32 -1.46
N PHE A 85 -1.98 -5.97 -2.57
CA PHE A 85 -2.76 -5.37 -3.64
C PHE A 85 -4.15 -4.94 -3.16
N TYR A 86 -4.86 -5.77 -2.41
CA TYR A 86 -6.14 -5.41 -1.80
C TYR A 86 -6.02 -4.25 -0.80
N SER A 87 -4.98 -4.25 0.02
CA SER A 87 -4.67 -3.16 0.94
C SER A 87 -4.39 -1.85 0.20
N ALA A 88 -3.63 -1.90 -0.90
CA ALA A 88 -3.36 -0.75 -1.74
C ALA A 88 -4.63 -0.21 -2.43
N LEU A 89 -5.51 -1.09 -2.93
CA LEU A 89 -6.81 -0.71 -3.48
C LEU A 89 -7.69 -0.03 -2.43
N ALA A 90 -7.79 -0.58 -1.23
CA ALA A 90 -8.56 0.01 -0.14
C ALA A 90 -8.03 1.41 0.22
N THR A 91 -6.70 1.55 0.30
CA THR A 91 -6.06 2.85 0.55
C THR A 91 -6.34 3.85 -0.59
N LEU A 92 -6.31 3.40 -1.85
CA LEU A 92 -6.61 4.24 -3.00
C LEU A 92 -8.06 4.72 -2.97
N ILE A 93 -9.01 3.85 -2.68
CA ILE A 93 -10.44 4.19 -2.57
C ILE A 93 -10.64 5.22 -1.45
N SER A 94 -10.08 4.97 -0.27
CA SER A 94 -10.17 5.89 0.88
C SER A 94 -9.58 7.27 0.55
N SER A 95 -8.37 7.30 -0.02
CA SER A 95 -7.71 8.55 -0.40
C SER A 95 -8.47 9.31 -1.49
N SER A 96 -9.08 8.58 -2.45
CA SER A 96 -9.90 9.18 -3.50
C SER A 96 -11.16 9.83 -2.93
N LEU A 97 -11.84 9.17 -1.98
CA LEU A 97 -13.00 9.74 -1.30
C LEU A 97 -12.64 11.00 -0.50
N GLN A 98 -11.51 10.97 0.22
CA GLN A 98 -11.01 12.15 0.93
C GLN A 98 -10.72 13.31 -0.03
N LEU A 99 -10.06 13.02 -1.16
CA LEU A 99 -9.75 14.03 -2.17
C LEU A 99 -11.03 14.65 -2.75
N ILE A 100 -12.04 13.84 -3.06
CA ILE A 100 -13.34 14.32 -3.56
C ILE A 100 -14.01 15.24 -2.54
N LEU A 101 -14.03 14.84 -1.25
CA LEU A 101 -14.60 15.68 -0.19
C LEU A 101 -13.86 17.01 -0.05
N TYR A 102 -12.52 17.01 -0.11
CA TYR A 102 -11.74 18.25 -0.07
C TYR A 102 -11.98 19.14 -1.29
N LEU A 103 -12.08 18.55 -2.48
CA LEU A 103 -12.40 19.30 -3.70
C LEU A 103 -13.78 19.94 -3.63
N LEU A 104 -14.79 19.21 -3.16
CA LEU A 104 -16.14 19.74 -2.96
C LEU A 104 -16.15 20.91 -1.97
N PHE A 105 -15.46 20.75 -0.83
CA PHE A 105 -15.32 21.83 0.14
C PHE A 105 -14.62 23.06 -0.44
N LEU A 106 -13.55 22.85 -1.19
CA LEU A 106 -12.79 23.92 -1.81
C LEU A 106 -13.60 24.65 -2.91
N LEU A 107 -14.40 23.91 -3.70
CA LEU A 107 -15.31 24.47 -4.70
C LEU A 107 -16.34 25.42 -4.08
N ILE A 108 -16.86 25.08 -2.89
CA ILE A 108 -17.82 25.92 -2.19
C ILE A 108 -17.16 27.18 -1.62
N THR A 109 -15.89 27.06 -1.19
CA THR A 109 -15.19 28.14 -0.50
C THR A 109 -14.49 29.10 -1.48
N ASP A 110 -13.73 28.57 -2.45
CA ASP A 110 -12.97 29.35 -3.41
C ASP A 110 -12.67 28.58 -4.70
N VAL A 111 -13.41 28.90 -5.76
CA VAL A 111 -13.25 28.29 -7.09
C VAL A 111 -11.86 28.56 -7.71
N ARG A 112 -11.21 29.68 -7.39
CA ARG A 112 -9.88 30.00 -7.94
C ARG A 112 -8.82 29.05 -7.42
N SER A 113 -8.87 28.72 -6.15
CA SER A 113 -7.96 27.75 -5.53
C SER A 113 -8.09 26.35 -6.15
N VAL A 114 -9.30 25.95 -6.57
CA VAL A 114 -9.51 24.68 -7.31
C VAL A 114 -8.79 24.70 -8.67
N ALA A 115 -8.85 25.82 -9.40
CA ALA A 115 -8.17 25.93 -10.68
C ALA A 115 -6.65 25.79 -10.54
N TYR A 116 -6.04 26.46 -9.54
CA TYR A 116 -4.61 26.31 -9.25
C TYR A 116 -4.25 24.86 -8.87
N PHE A 117 -5.05 24.22 -8.03
CA PHE A 117 -4.84 22.82 -7.64
C PHE A 117 -4.86 21.88 -8.84
N LEU A 118 -5.81 22.05 -9.77
CA LEU A 118 -5.89 21.24 -10.98
C LEU A 118 -4.66 21.42 -11.88
N ILE A 119 -4.18 22.65 -12.08
CA ILE A 119 -2.98 22.93 -12.87
C ILE A 119 -1.76 22.22 -12.27
N VAL A 120 -1.56 22.33 -10.96
CA VAL A 120 -0.45 21.67 -10.26
C VAL A 120 -0.58 20.15 -10.35
N SER A 121 -1.79 19.61 -10.20
CA SER A 121 -2.05 18.15 -10.30
C SER A 121 -1.69 17.61 -11.68
N VAL A 122 -2.04 18.30 -12.76
CA VAL A 122 -1.66 17.90 -14.13
C VAL A 122 -0.14 17.87 -14.29
N PHE A 123 0.57 18.87 -13.73
CA PHE A 123 2.04 18.88 -13.79
C PHE A 123 2.68 17.70 -13.05
N LEU A 124 2.06 17.20 -11.98
CA LEU A 124 2.55 16.05 -11.20
C LEU A 124 2.29 14.69 -11.87
N ILE A 125 1.37 14.60 -12.84
CA ILE A 125 1.07 13.35 -13.54
C ILE A 125 2.30 12.82 -14.29
N TYR A 126 3.06 13.69 -14.94
CA TYR A 126 4.20 13.30 -15.77
C TYR A 126 5.33 12.59 -14.98
N PRO A 127 5.88 13.16 -13.89
CA PRO A 127 6.88 12.47 -13.09
C PRO A 127 6.33 11.17 -12.47
N THR A 128 5.07 11.17 -12.01
CA THR A 128 4.43 9.97 -11.44
C THR A 128 4.37 8.83 -12.45
N TYR A 129 4.02 9.11 -13.70
CA TYR A 129 4.00 8.10 -14.77
C TYR A 129 5.39 7.49 -15.01
N ILE A 130 6.46 8.30 -15.03
CA ILE A 130 7.84 7.82 -15.21
C ILE A 130 8.24 6.90 -14.05
N PHE A 131 7.95 7.28 -12.80
CA PHE A 131 8.25 6.47 -11.62
C PHE A 131 7.49 5.15 -11.63
N LEU A 132 6.21 5.15 -11.98
CA LEU A 132 5.40 3.94 -12.08
C LEU A 132 5.92 2.99 -13.16
N LYS A 133 6.36 3.49 -14.31
CA LYS A 133 6.92 2.68 -15.39
C LYS A 133 8.22 1.99 -14.96
N ARG A 134 9.12 2.71 -14.30
CA ARG A 134 10.38 2.15 -13.76
C ARG A 134 10.11 1.17 -12.62
N GLY A 135 9.20 1.50 -11.71
CA GLY A 135 8.84 0.64 -10.58
C GLY A 135 8.33 -0.73 -11.01
N ARG A 136 7.50 -0.80 -12.04
CA ARG A 136 7.00 -2.08 -12.59
C ARG A 136 8.13 -2.98 -13.10
N HIS A 137 9.14 -2.41 -13.77
CA HIS A 137 10.28 -3.17 -14.24
C HIS A 137 11.06 -3.80 -13.08
N TYR A 138 11.39 -3.03 -12.07
CA TYR A 138 12.10 -3.53 -10.88
C TYR A 138 11.29 -4.57 -10.08
N MET A 139 9.97 -4.41 -10.00
CA MET A 139 9.11 -5.40 -9.33
C MET A 139 9.14 -6.75 -10.06
N HIS A 140 9.07 -6.75 -11.40
CA HIS A 140 9.14 -7.99 -12.18
C HIS A 140 10.50 -8.68 -12.03
N GLU A 141 11.57 -7.93 -12.05
CA GLU A 141 12.93 -8.43 -11.84
C GLU A 141 13.09 -9.04 -10.44
N SER A 142 12.66 -8.32 -9.40
CA SER A 142 12.68 -8.81 -8.02
C SER A 142 11.88 -10.10 -7.84
N TYR A 143 10.72 -10.23 -8.50
CA TYR A 143 9.91 -11.44 -8.48
C TYR A 143 10.68 -12.64 -9.06
N THR A 144 11.31 -12.46 -10.21
CA THR A 144 12.08 -13.50 -10.88
C THR A 144 13.28 -13.94 -10.03
N TYR A 145 14.00 -13.00 -9.44
CA TYR A 145 15.10 -13.30 -8.51
C TYR A 145 14.64 -14.11 -7.31
N THR A 146 13.53 -13.72 -6.68
CA THR A 146 12.99 -14.43 -5.51
C THR A 146 12.61 -15.87 -5.86
N GLN A 147 11.98 -16.08 -7.03
CA GLN A 147 11.61 -17.42 -7.48
C GLN A 147 12.85 -18.30 -7.74
N ASN A 148 13.87 -17.76 -8.39
CA ASN A 148 15.10 -18.49 -8.65
C ASN A 148 15.84 -18.85 -7.34
N LEU A 149 15.89 -17.90 -6.39
CA LEU A 149 16.51 -18.12 -5.09
C LEU A 149 15.82 -19.24 -4.30
N LEU A 150 14.47 -19.32 -4.35
CA LEU A 150 13.73 -20.39 -3.73
C LEU A 150 14.05 -21.77 -4.35
N LYS A 151 14.19 -21.85 -5.69
CA LYS A 151 14.59 -23.08 -6.38
C LYS A 151 16.00 -23.53 -6.01
N ASP A 152 16.93 -22.56 -5.87
CA ASP A 152 18.29 -22.88 -5.44
C ASP A 152 18.34 -23.38 -3.99
N ILE A 153 17.53 -22.78 -3.08
CA ILE A 153 17.39 -23.26 -1.70
C ILE A 153 16.81 -24.68 -1.68
N GLU A 154 15.76 -24.96 -2.46
CA GLU A 154 15.17 -26.31 -2.58
C GLU A 154 16.23 -27.33 -3.02
N ARG A 155 16.97 -27.03 -4.08
CA ARG A 155 18.07 -27.89 -4.57
C ARG A 155 19.09 -28.19 -3.46
N VAL A 156 19.49 -27.18 -2.70
CA VAL A 156 20.47 -27.34 -1.61
C VAL A 156 19.88 -28.21 -0.48
N ILE A 157 18.60 -28.00 -0.11
CA ILE A 157 17.94 -28.77 0.94
C ILE A 157 17.78 -30.21 0.53
N GLU A 158 17.32 -30.49 -0.68
CA GLU A 158 17.16 -31.86 -1.21
C GLU A 158 18.49 -32.63 -1.25
N ASN A 159 19.58 -31.94 -1.56
CA ASN A 159 20.90 -32.54 -1.67
C ASN A 159 21.77 -32.37 -0.42
N ILE A 160 21.23 -31.89 0.69
CA ILE A 160 22.02 -31.53 1.89
C ILE A 160 22.85 -32.70 2.44
N PHE A 161 22.32 -33.92 2.32
CA PHE A 161 23.03 -35.15 2.71
C PHE A 161 24.22 -35.44 1.81
N LEU A 162 24.06 -35.33 0.49
CA LEU A 162 25.12 -35.49 -0.50
C LEU A 162 26.21 -34.42 -0.36
N ILE A 163 25.80 -33.17 -0.19
CA ILE A 163 26.71 -32.03 0.02
C ILE A 163 27.55 -32.23 1.28
N LYS A 164 26.94 -32.77 2.35
CA LYS A 164 27.61 -33.05 3.62
C LYS A 164 28.59 -34.23 3.50
N ILE A 165 28.22 -35.30 2.78
CA ILE A 165 29.07 -36.49 2.57
C ILE A 165 30.26 -36.14 1.66
N LEU A 166 30.01 -35.41 0.57
CA LEU A 166 31.03 -35.05 -0.41
C LEU A 166 31.92 -33.87 0.01
N ASN A 167 31.61 -33.24 1.15
CA ASN A 167 32.30 -32.05 1.68
C ASN A 167 32.39 -30.86 0.65
N THR A 168 31.42 -30.78 -0.26
CA THR A 168 31.37 -29.78 -1.33
C THR A 168 30.68 -28.48 -0.91
N LYS A 169 30.51 -28.26 0.39
CA LYS A 169 29.81 -27.10 0.98
C LYS A 169 30.26 -25.74 0.42
N LEU A 170 31.57 -25.57 0.17
CA LEU A 170 32.13 -24.32 -0.34
C LEU A 170 31.80 -24.04 -1.80
N ASN A 171 31.49 -25.06 -2.59
CA ASN A 171 31.18 -24.90 -4.01
C ASN A 171 29.69 -24.56 -4.22
N GLU A 172 28.81 -25.02 -3.36
CA GLU A 172 27.37 -24.76 -3.44
C GLU A 172 26.98 -23.37 -2.88
N PHE A 173 27.79 -22.77 -2.01
CA PHE A 173 27.56 -21.42 -1.48
C PHE A 173 28.20 -20.29 -2.29
N LYS A 174 28.83 -20.59 -3.42
CA LYS A 174 29.48 -19.61 -4.32
C LYS A 174 28.58 -19.13 -5.48
N ILE A 175 27.30 -19.45 -5.42
CA ILE A 175 26.31 -19.05 -6.47
C ILE A 175 25.81 -17.65 -6.24
#